data_a7304c35a27095d05d0f7176f6ec1b0f
#
_entry.id   a7304c35a27095d05d0f7176f6ec1b0f
#
_cell.length_a   1.000
_cell.length_b   1.000
_cell.length_c   1.000
_cell.angle_alpha   90.00
_cell.angle_beta   90.00
_cell.angle_gamma   90.00
#
_symmetry.space_group_name_H-M   'P 1'
#
loop_
_entity.id
_entity.type
_entity.pdbx_description
1 polymer ?
#
loop_
_entity_poly.entity_id
_entity_poly.type
_entity_poly.pdbx_seq_one_letter_code
_entity_poly.pdbx_strand_id
1 'polypeptide(L)'
;RFNKGEQIDILFISHFHEDHISGIPKLMKHCRIKRVVIPYIPKGDRVLFAYSNRDLAGYEELITNTENYFRNEAEIIRILPEEESEDNNNETRDEELTMPSGRSITATYIGVPIADWCFIPFNYNYAAKVKQLQVALKAEGLDHSKLDSVSYIKNNYDRIKNVYKNLSGNINDTSLVVFSGMHLNFIPYIFFSYQPGRYEMYKTGLNCIYYGDVNTDKDILYNRLMKRLQNLYATIQTIQIPHHGSKHNFRSTIINPGSISIVCTDSNHKKQYHPDPTVIVDIVNTGSFLHQVTDNVNSTLTEHGHY
;
A
#
# COMPACT_ATOMS: atom_id res chain seq x y z
N ARG A 1 16.58 9.58 7.02
CA ARG A 1 17.50 9.62 5.86
C ARG A 1 18.24 8.31 5.79
N PHE A 2 18.30 7.70 4.61
CA PHE A 2 19.12 6.50 4.39
C PHE A 2 20.56 6.92 4.08
N ASN A 3 21.52 6.16 4.62
CA ASN A 3 22.93 6.35 4.30
C ASN A 3 23.28 5.64 2.98
N LYS A 4 24.34 6.09 2.31
CA LYS A 4 24.80 5.44 1.08
C LYS A 4 25.30 4.02 1.38
N GLY A 5 24.76 3.03 0.66
CA GLY A 5 25.07 1.61 0.85
C GLY A 5 24.26 0.91 1.92
N GLU A 6 23.31 1.60 2.56
CA GLU A 6 22.40 1.00 3.54
C GLU A 6 21.52 -0.07 2.88
N GLN A 7 21.27 -1.14 3.61
CA GLN A 7 20.43 -2.24 3.16
C GLN A 7 19.00 -2.05 3.63
N ILE A 8 18.06 -2.23 2.71
CA ILE A 8 16.62 -2.31 2.98
C ILE A 8 16.20 -3.77 2.82
N ASP A 9 15.76 -4.38 3.90
CA ASP A 9 15.36 -5.78 3.87
C ASP A 9 14.04 -5.99 3.13
N ILE A 10 13.08 -5.07 3.27
CA ILE A 10 11.78 -5.15 2.59
C ILE A 10 11.31 -3.75 2.19
N LEU A 11 10.94 -3.59 0.93
CA LEU A 11 10.26 -2.43 0.39
C LEU A 11 8.82 -2.84 0.02
N PHE A 12 7.82 -2.18 0.60
CA PHE A 12 6.42 -2.31 0.21
C PHE A 12 6.04 -1.21 -0.76
N ILE A 13 5.48 -1.57 -1.90
CA ILE A 13 4.86 -0.64 -2.85
C ILE A 13 3.36 -0.90 -2.79
N SER A 14 2.60 0.03 -2.23
CA SER A 14 1.16 -0.15 -2.06
C SER A 14 0.44 -0.22 -3.40
N HIS A 15 0.81 0.64 -4.33
CA HIS A 15 0.33 0.69 -5.72
C HIS A 15 1.27 1.56 -6.56
N PHE A 16 0.99 1.68 -7.87
CA PHE A 16 1.92 2.25 -8.83
C PHE A 16 1.56 3.69 -9.28
N HIS A 17 0.91 4.51 -8.46
CA HIS A 17 0.78 5.94 -8.77
C HIS A 17 2.11 6.66 -8.54
N GLU A 18 2.34 7.75 -9.29
CA GLU A 18 3.60 8.48 -9.30
C GLU A 18 4.04 8.93 -7.91
N ASP A 19 3.14 9.44 -7.11
CA ASP A 19 3.39 9.91 -5.74
C ASP A 19 3.84 8.80 -4.78
N HIS A 20 3.55 7.53 -5.09
CA HIS A 20 3.99 6.36 -4.33
C HIS A 20 5.28 5.72 -4.86
N ILE A 21 5.66 5.96 -6.12
CA ILE A 21 6.82 5.31 -6.74
C ILE A 21 7.94 6.27 -7.13
N SER A 22 7.70 7.58 -7.18
CA SER A 22 8.68 8.59 -7.62
C SER A 22 9.96 8.63 -6.79
N GLY A 23 9.91 8.19 -5.54
CA GLY A 23 11.08 8.08 -4.66
C GLY A 23 11.98 6.88 -4.92
N ILE A 24 11.50 5.84 -5.61
CA ILE A 24 12.21 4.56 -5.77
C ILE A 24 13.54 4.73 -6.53
N PRO A 25 13.64 5.47 -7.64
CA PRO A 25 14.91 5.67 -8.33
C PRO A 25 15.98 6.31 -7.45
N LYS A 26 15.58 7.24 -6.58
CA LYS A 26 16.48 7.86 -5.63
C LYS A 26 16.90 6.89 -4.53
N LEU A 27 15.97 6.08 -4.03
CA LEU A 27 16.25 5.05 -3.04
C LEU A 27 17.27 4.03 -3.56
N MET A 28 17.09 3.51 -4.77
CA MET A 28 17.99 2.54 -5.41
C MET A 28 19.40 3.08 -5.68
N LYS A 29 19.58 4.40 -5.81
CA LYS A 29 20.92 5.01 -5.92
C LYS A 29 21.70 4.99 -4.61
N HIS A 30 21.01 4.86 -3.48
CA HIS A 30 21.61 4.99 -2.14
C HIS A 30 21.58 3.68 -1.37
N CYS A 31 20.58 2.83 -1.59
CA CYS A 31 20.31 1.64 -0.81
C CYS A 31 20.31 0.39 -1.68
N ARG A 32 20.64 -0.74 -1.07
CA ARG A 32 20.42 -2.06 -1.64
C ARG A 32 19.12 -2.63 -1.08
N ILE A 33 18.18 -2.98 -1.97
CA ILE A 33 16.88 -3.54 -1.60
C ILE A 33 16.94 -5.05 -1.77
N LYS A 34 16.60 -5.82 -0.73
CA LYS A 34 16.59 -7.28 -0.78
C LYS A 34 15.28 -7.86 -1.27
N ARG A 35 14.15 -7.35 -0.78
CA ARG A 35 12.82 -7.81 -1.13
C ARG A 35 11.92 -6.64 -1.48
N VAL A 36 11.09 -6.84 -2.48
CA VAL A 36 10.06 -5.88 -2.89
C VAL A 36 8.72 -6.60 -2.87
N VAL A 37 7.77 -6.07 -2.11
CA VAL A 37 6.42 -6.61 -1.99
C VAL A 37 5.45 -5.67 -2.72
N ILE A 38 4.73 -6.21 -3.70
CA ILE A 38 3.83 -5.45 -4.58
C ILE A 38 2.47 -6.16 -4.70
N PRO A 39 1.40 -5.45 -5.07
CA PRO A 39 0.16 -6.12 -5.45
C PRO A 39 0.37 -6.97 -6.71
N TYR A 40 -0.25 -8.15 -6.74
CA TYR A 40 -0.32 -8.93 -7.96
C TYR A 40 -1.23 -8.24 -8.97
N ILE A 41 -0.70 -8.00 -10.15
CA ILE A 41 -1.42 -7.53 -11.33
C ILE A 41 -1.12 -8.53 -12.44
N PRO A 42 -2.13 -9.12 -13.11
CA PRO A 42 -1.94 -10.01 -14.25
C PRO A 42 -1.04 -9.38 -15.33
N LYS A 43 -0.20 -10.17 -16.00
CA LYS A 43 0.79 -9.65 -16.97
C LYS A 43 0.16 -8.73 -18.03
N GLY A 44 -0.95 -9.15 -18.65
CA GLY A 44 -1.63 -8.34 -19.65
C GLY A 44 -2.11 -6.99 -19.12
N ASP A 45 -2.56 -6.98 -17.87
CA ASP A 45 -3.06 -5.75 -17.24
C ASP A 45 -1.92 -4.81 -16.83
N ARG A 46 -0.70 -5.33 -16.55
CA ARG A 46 0.47 -4.49 -16.20
C ARG A 46 0.85 -3.53 -17.32
N VAL A 47 0.94 -4.06 -18.52
CA VAL A 47 1.33 -3.24 -19.70
C VAL A 47 0.27 -2.16 -19.95
N LEU A 48 -0.99 -2.56 -19.89
CA LEU A 48 -2.11 -1.65 -20.01
C LEU A 48 -2.09 -0.55 -18.94
N PHE A 49 -1.87 -0.94 -17.68
CA PHE A 49 -1.77 -0.03 -16.56
C PHE A 49 -0.61 0.97 -16.74
N ALA A 50 0.57 0.48 -17.12
CA ALA A 50 1.76 1.29 -17.32
C ALA A 50 1.59 2.36 -18.41
N TYR A 51 0.94 2.00 -19.53
CA TYR A 51 0.81 2.89 -20.66
C TYR A 51 -0.45 3.73 -20.70
N SER A 52 -1.48 3.40 -19.94
CA SER A 52 -2.73 4.19 -19.87
C SER A 52 -2.60 5.40 -18.94
N ASN A 53 -1.62 5.42 -18.07
CA ASN A 53 -1.42 6.45 -17.06
C ASN A 53 -0.21 7.32 -17.43
N ARG A 54 -0.47 8.60 -17.81
CA ARG A 54 0.59 9.54 -18.22
C ARG A 54 1.57 9.85 -17.09
N ASP A 55 1.11 9.77 -15.85
CA ASP A 55 1.90 10.06 -14.67
C ASP A 55 2.94 8.96 -14.40
N LEU A 56 2.86 7.85 -15.15
CA LEU A 56 3.80 6.73 -15.07
C LEU A 56 4.90 6.76 -16.15
N ALA A 57 5.00 7.83 -16.91
CA ALA A 57 6.07 7.97 -17.91
C ALA A 57 7.45 7.87 -17.25
N GLY A 58 8.23 6.86 -17.65
CA GLY A 58 9.53 6.54 -17.05
C GLY A 58 9.49 5.45 -15.96
N TYR A 59 8.32 4.96 -15.59
CA TYR A 59 8.13 3.85 -14.63
C TYR A 59 7.54 2.60 -15.28
N GLU A 60 7.44 2.56 -16.59
CA GLU A 60 6.84 1.44 -17.34
C GLU A 60 7.53 0.12 -17.03
N GLU A 61 8.85 0.12 -16.90
CA GLU A 61 9.63 -1.06 -16.58
C GLU A 61 9.36 -1.55 -15.15
N LEU A 62 9.19 -0.65 -14.18
CA LEU A 62 8.83 -1.02 -12.80
C LEU A 62 7.56 -1.85 -12.75
N ILE A 63 6.60 -1.57 -13.63
CA ILE A 63 5.30 -2.21 -13.62
C ILE A 63 5.29 -3.47 -14.50
N THR A 64 5.88 -3.39 -15.70
CA THR A 64 5.84 -4.47 -16.69
C THR A 64 6.88 -5.54 -16.45
N ASN A 65 8.05 -5.17 -15.92
CA ASN A 65 9.17 -6.06 -15.64
C ASN A 65 9.89 -5.61 -14.36
N THR A 66 9.24 -5.80 -13.22
CA THR A 66 9.71 -5.38 -11.90
C THR A 66 11.08 -5.97 -11.57
N GLU A 67 11.32 -7.23 -11.94
CA GLU A 67 12.58 -7.93 -11.71
C GLU A 67 13.75 -7.18 -12.37
N ASN A 68 13.59 -6.86 -13.66
CA ASN A 68 14.62 -6.15 -14.41
C ASN A 68 14.83 -4.73 -13.88
N TYR A 69 13.74 -4.03 -13.51
CA TYR A 69 13.82 -2.70 -12.91
C TYR A 69 14.70 -2.68 -11.66
N PHE A 70 14.58 -3.69 -10.81
CA PHE A 70 15.43 -3.89 -9.64
C PHE A 70 16.72 -4.69 -9.98
N ARG A 71 17.10 -4.79 -11.25
CA ARG A 71 18.33 -5.42 -11.76
C ARG A 71 18.52 -6.86 -11.33
N ASN A 72 17.43 -7.58 -11.09
CA ASN A 72 17.44 -8.94 -10.54
C ASN A 72 18.21 -9.08 -9.21
N GLU A 73 18.38 -7.98 -8.47
CA GLU A 73 19.06 -7.96 -7.16
C GLU A 73 18.10 -8.12 -5.99
N ALA A 74 16.81 -7.87 -6.21
CA ALA A 74 15.76 -7.99 -5.21
C ALA A 74 14.83 -9.17 -5.53
N GLU A 75 14.42 -9.88 -4.47
CA GLU A 75 13.32 -10.85 -4.56
C GLU A 75 11.99 -10.11 -4.68
N ILE A 76 11.22 -10.38 -5.72
CA ILE A 76 9.92 -9.73 -5.95
C ILE A 76 8.80 -10.66 -5.49
N ILE A 77 8.03 -10.22 -4.49
CA ILE A 77 6.90 -10.97 -3.93
C ILE A 77 5.60 -10.27 -4.34
N ARG A 78 4.73 -10.97 -5.04
CA ARG A 78 3.44 -10.48 -5.49
C ARG A 78 2.32 -11.00 -4.63
N ILE A 79 1.56 -10.11 -4.02
CA ILE A 79 0.45 -10.45 -3.14
C ILE A 79 -0.80 -10.68 -3.97
N LEU A 80 -1.27 -11.93 -3.99
CA LEU A 80 -2.49 -12.33 -4.69
C LEU A 80 -3.71 -11.61 -4.09
N PRO A 81 -4.71 -11.26 -4.90
CA PRO A 81 -6.01 -10.80 -4.39
C PRO A 81 -6.65 -11.85 -3.50
N GLU A 82 -7.42 -11.43 -2.50
CA GLU A 82 -8.05 -12.31 -1.53
C GLU A 82 -8.89 -13.41 -2.19
N GLU A 83 -9.63 -13.07 -3.24
CA GLU A 83 -10.49 -14.01 -3.97
C GLU A 83 -9.73 -15.13 -4.68
N GLU A 84 -8.50 -14.86 -5.11
CA GLU A 84 -7.63 -15.86 -5.72
C GLU A 84 -6.85 -16.69 -4.70
N SER A 85 -6.85 -16.25 -3.44
CA SER A 85 -6.17 -16.95 -2.34
C SER A 85 -6.97 -18.14 -1.81
N GLU A 86 -8.29 -18.19 -2.08
CA GLU A 86 -9.19 -19.26 -1.63
C GLU A 86 -9.25 -20.44 -2.61
N ASP A 87 -8.98 -20.21 -3.90
CA ASP A 87 -8.89 -21.26 -4.92
C ASP A 87 -7.49 -21.92 -4.90
N ASN A 88 -7.36 -22.99 -4.08
CA ASN A 88 -6.16 -23.81 -3.97
C ASN A 88 -5.87 -24.70 -5.21
N ASN A 89 -6.31 -24.33 -6.38
CA ASN A 89 -5.87 -25.00 -7.59
C ASN A 89 -4.52 -24.43 -8.02
N ASN A 90 -3.48 -25.23 -7.77
CA ASN A 90 -2.10 -25.09 -8.29
C ASN A 90 -2.09 -25.12 -9.83
N GLU A 91 -2.73 -24.17 -10.47
CA GLU A 91 -2.36 -23.83 -11.83
C GLU A 91 -0.98 -23.16 -11.75
N THR A 92 -0.02 -23.72 -12.48
CA THR A 92 1.31 -23.18 -12.73
C THR A 92 1.17 -21.74 -13.20
N ARG A 93 1.01 -20.83 -12.25
CA ARG A 93 1.10 -19.41 -12.50
C ARG A 93 2.58 -19.15 -12.74
N ASP A 94 2.89 -18.70 -13.94
CA ASP A 94 4.22 -18.30 -14.39
C ASP A 94 5.26 -18.18 -13.27
N GLU A 95 6.54 -18.44 -13.52
CA GLU A 95 7.70 -18.48 -12.61
C GLU A 95 7.81 -17.34 -11.57
N GLU A 96 6.74 -16.56 -11.36
CA GLU A 96 6.67 -15.42 -10.44
C GLU A 96 6.38 -15.89 -9.01
N LEU A 97 7.15 -15.38 -8.05
CA LEU A 97 6.91 -15.63 -6.63
C LEU A 97 5.64 -14.91 -6.18
N THR A 98 4.59 -15.68 -5.97
CA THR A 98 3.30 -15.16 -5.47
C THR A 98 3.04 -15.61 -4.04
N MET A 99 2.29 -14.79 -3.30
CA MET A 99 1.90 -15.08 -1.93
C MET A 99 0.43 -14.70 -1.70
N PRO A 100 -0.35 -15.55 -1.00
CA PRO A 100 -1.72 -15.22 -0.65
C PRO A 100 -1.84 -13.95 0.19
N SER A 101 -2.91 -13.17 -0.05
CA SER A 101 -3.31 -12.05 0.81
C SER A 101 -3.50 -12.51 2.26
N GLY A 102 -3.02 -11.71 3.20
CA GLY A 102 -3.10 -12.00 4.64
C GLY A 102 -2.07 -13.01 5.17
N ARG A 103 -1.15 -13.48 4.35
CA ARG A 103 -0.04 -14.32 4.81
C ARG A 103 1.07 -13.46 5.41
N SER A 104 1.59 -13.89 6.56
CA SER A 104 2.63 -13.18 7.29
C SER A 104 4.00 -13.29 6.61
N ILE A 105 4.73 -12.17 6.57
CA ILE A 105 6.14 -12.07 6.21
C ILE A 105 6.93 -11.72 7.48
N THR A 106 7.85 -12.58 7.89
CA THR A 106 8.69 -12.32 9.06
C THR A 106 9.60 -11.12 8.80
N ALA A 107 9.65 -10.19 9.76
CA ALA A 107 10.61 -9.10 9.73
C ALA A 107 12.03 -9.62 9.97
N THR A 108 12.98 -9.04 9.26
CA THR A 108 14.40 -9.37 9.43
C THR A 108 15.20 -8.10 9.60
N TYR A 109 16.25 -8.15 10.43
CA TYR A 109 17.25 -7.11 10.52
C TYR A 109 18.61 -7.68 10.12
N ILE A 110 19.18 -7.15 9.05
CA ILE A 110 20.43 -7.66 8.45
C ILE A 110 20.37 -9.18 8.18
N GLY A 111 19.18 -9.66 7.74
CA GLY A 111 18.96 -11.08 7.43
C GLY A 111 18.66 -11.98 8.64
N VAL A 112 18.67 -11.46 9.85
CA VAL A 112 18.30 -12.19 11.07
C VAL A 112 16.82 -11.93 11.38
N PRO A 113 15.98 -12.98 11.59
CA PRO A 113 14.59 -12.77 11.99
C PRO A 113 14.47 -11.96 13.27
N ILE A 114 13.62 -10.95 13.27
CA ILE A 114 13.22 -10.25 14.49
C ILE A 114 12.10 -11.08 15.10
N ALA A 115 12.34 -11.59 16.32
CA ALA A 115 11.37 -12.40 17.01
C ALA A 115 10.00 -11.67 17.08
N ASP A 116 8.94 -12.39 16.72
CA ASP A 116 7.55 -11.96 16.83
C ASP A 116 7.12 -10.73 16.00
N TRP A 117 7.99 -10.10 15.22
CA TRP A 117 7.62 -9.01 14.32
C TRP A 117 7.34 -9.51 12.91
N CYS A 118 6.20 -9.13 12.38
CA CYS A 118 5.80 -9.53 11.05
C CYS A 118 5.11 -8.40 10.28
N PHE A 119 5.08 -8.59 8.96
CA PHE A 119 4.26 -7.80 8.06
C PHE A 119 3.16 -8.70 7.48
N ILE A 120 1.93 -8.23 7.47
CA ILE A 120 0.80 -8.93 6.87
C ILE A 120 0.20 -8.05 5.77
N PRO A 121 0.56 -8.30 4.51
CA PRO A 121 0.01 -7.56 3.39
C PRO A 121 -1.36 -8.12 3.00
N PHE A 122 -2.30 -7.22 2.75
CA PHE A 122 -3.63 -7.52 2.24
C PHE A 122 -3.80 -6.88 0.88
N ASN A 123 -4.16 -7.67 -0.12
CA ASN A 123 -4.55 -7.22 -1.45
C ASN A 123 -6.04 -7.50 -1.64
N TYR A 124 -6.81 -6.46 -1.91
CA TYR A 124 -8.23 -6.56 -2.14
C TYR A 124 -8.55 -6.48 -3.61
N ASN A 125 -9.43 -7.34 -3.98
CA ASN A 125 -10.07 -7.64 -5.23
C ASN A 125 -9.81 -6.72 -6.42
N TYR A 126 -9.30 -7.36 -7.46
CA TYR A 126 -9.24 -6.85 -8.82
C TYR A 126 -10.10 -7.65 -9.82
N ALA A 127 -10.53 -8.87 -9.49
CA ALA A 127 -11.16 -9.79 -10.42
C ALA A 127 -12.46 -9.26 -11.06
N ALA A 128 -13.31 -8.58 -10.27
CA ALA A 128 -14.53 -7.97 -10.82
C ALA A 128 -14.22 -6.83 -11.80
N LYS A 129 -13.18 -6.04 -11.54
CA LYS A 129 -12.73 -4.96 -12.43
C LYS A 129 -12.05 -5.51 -13.68
N VAL A 130 -11.27 -6.55 -13.57
CA VAL A 130 -10.65 -7.23 -14.71
C VAL A 130 -11.73 -7.73 -15.67
N LYS A 131 -12.77 -8.40 -15.16
CA LYS A 131 -13.91 -8.82 -16.00
C LYS A 131 -14.62 -7.65 -16.68
N GLN A 132 -14.87 -6.57 -15.93
CA GLN A 132 -15.47 -5.36 -16.51
C GLN A 132 -14.58 -4.75 -17.59
N LEU A 133 -13.28 -4.68 -17.36
CA LEU A 133 -12.29 -4.22 -18.30
C LEU A 133 -12.28 -5.09 -19.57
N GLN A 134 -12.22 -6.41 -19.40
CA GLN A 134 -12.26 -7.34 -20.55
C GLN A 134 -13.51 -7.16 -21.39
N VAL A 135 -14.69 -7.04 -20.76
CA VAL A 135 -15.96 -6.79 -21.43
C VAL A 135 -15.94 -5.45 -22.18
N ALA A 136 -15.46 -4.38 -21.54
CA ALA A 136 -15.40 -3.06 -22.12
C ALA A 136 -14.38 -2.97 -23.28
N LEU A 137 -13.22 -3.61 -23.16
CA LEU A 137 -12.24 -3.71 -24.25
C LEU A 137 -12.82 -4.46 -25.45
N LYS A 138 -13.49 -5.58 -25.21
CA LYS A 138 -14.14 -6.36 -26.26
C LYS A 138 -15.25 -5.56 -26.97
N ALA A 139 -16.02 -4.78 -26.24
CA ALA A 139 -17.04 -3.90 -26.81
C ALA A 139 -16.44 -2.84 -27.75
N GLU A 140 -15.22 -2.36 -27.44
CA GLU A 140 -14.45 -1.47 -28.28
C GLU A 140 -13.69 -2.21 -29.40
N GLY A 141 -13.88 -3.51 -29.57
CA GLY A 141 -13.16 -4.31 -30.56
C GLY A 141 -11.65 -4.42 -30.28
N LEU A 142 -11.26 -4.33 -29.00
CA LEU A 142 -9.89 -4.52 -28.53
C LEU A 142 -9.71 -5.93 -28.02
N ASP A 143 -8.56 -6.53 -28.35
CA ASP A 143 -8.23 -7.90 -27.95
C ASP A 143 -7.41 -7.87 -26.65
N HIS A 144 -8.01 -8.32 -25.56
CA HIS A 144 -7.38 -8.38 -24.24
C HIS A 144 -6.10 -9.25 -24.25
N SER A 145 -6.07 -10.33 -25.04
CA SER A 145 -4.91 -11.22 -25.11
C SER A 145 -3.66 -10.58 -25.74
N LYS A 146 -3.83 -9.45 -26.41
CA LYS A 146 -2.73 -8.67 -27.04
C LYS A 146 -2.21 -7.53 -26.18
N LEU A 147 -2.76 -7.36 -24.98
CA LEU A 147 -2.32 -6.27 -24.09
C LEU A 147 -0.91 -6.47 -23.51
N ASP A 148 -0.30 -7.64 -23.71
CA ASP A 148 1.12 -7.88 -23.40
C ASP A 148 2.06 -7.21 -24.41
N SER A 149 1.53 -6.77 -25.56
CA SER A 149 2.30 -6.16 -26.62
C SER A 149 2.31 -4.63 -26.51
N VAL A 150 3.46 -4.07 -26.19
CA VAL A 150 3.68 -2.61 -26.16
C VAL A 150 3.28 -1.94 -27.48
N SER A 151 3.57 -2.59 -28.62
CA SER A 151 3.21 -2.06 -29.93
C SER A 151 1.69 -2.02 -30.13
N TYR A 152 0.98 -3.07 -29.69
CA TYR A 152 -0.49 -3.09 -29.74
C TYR A 152 -1.10 -1.99 -28.89
N ILE A 153 -0.61 -1.78 -27.68
CA ILE A 153 -1.09 -0.73 -26.78
C ILE A 153 -0.82 0.66 -27.39
N LYS A 154 0.40 0.92 -27.87
CA LYS A 154 0.71 2.21 -28.51
C LYS A 154 -0.21 2.52 -29.69
N ASN A 155 -0.50 1.53 -30.53
CA ASN A 155 -1.37 1.69 -31.69
C ASN A 155 -2.86 1.88 -31.33
N ASN A 156 -3.29 1.47 -30.14
CA ASN A 156 -4.67 1.57 -29.67
C ASN A 156 -4.83 2.46 -28.43
N TYR A 157 -3.81 3.27 -28.12
CA TYR A 157 -3.69 4.00 -26.86
C TYR A 157 -4.93 4.80 -26.47
N ASP A 158 -5.45 5.64 -27.37
CA ASP A 158 -6.59 6.51 -27.07
C ASP A 158 -7.88 5.71 -26.82
N ARG A 159 -8.09 4.62 -27.53
CA ARG A 159 -9.25 3.72 -27.35
C ARG A 159 -9.16 3.02 -26.00
N ILE A 160 -8.00 2.46 -25.68
CA ILE A 160 -7.72 1.80 -24.41
C ILE A 160 -7.92 2.77 -23.25
N LYS A 161 -7.35 4.00 -23.37
CA LYS A 161 -7.50 5.05 -22.38
C LYS A 161 -8.96 5.45 -22.11
N ASN A 162 -9.77 5.53 -23.17
CA ASN A 162 -11.19 5.84 -23.05
C ASN A 162 -11.96 4.72 -22.32
N VAL A 163 -11.65 3.45 -22.60
CA VAL A 163 -12.20 2.30 -21.86
C VAL A 163 -11.89 2.44 -20.37
N TYR A 164 -10.62 2.70 -20.01
CA TYR A 164 -10.21 2.88 -18.61
C TYR A 164 -10.91 4.03 -17.90
N LYS A 165 -11.05 5.18 -18.56
CA LYS A 165 -11.74 6.35 -17.97
C LYS A 165 -13.21 6.09 -17.67
N ASN A 166 -13.85 5.20 -18.47
CA ASN A 166 -15.26 4.87 -18.34
C ASN A 166 -15.51 3.70 -17.38
N LEU A 167 -14.46 3.00 -16.94
CA LEU A 167 -14.61 1.96 -15.94
C LEU A 167 -14.87 2.59 -14.58
N SER A 168 -16.02 2.25 -14.00
CA SER A 168 -16.37 2.70 -12.66
C SER A 168 -15.42 2.08 -11.62
N GLY A 169 -14.67 2.92 -10.94
CA GLY A 169 -13.82 2.52 -9.82
C GLY A 169 -12.39 3.00 -9.96
N ASN A 170 -11.85 3.45 -8.87
CA ASN A 170 -10.50 4.01 -8.81
C ASN A 170 -9.47 2.87 -8.79
N ILE A 171 -8.35 3.03 -9.46
CA ILE A 171 -7.17 2.13 -9.41
C ILE A 171 -6.67 1.99 -7.96
N ASN A 172 -6.91 2.99 -7.14
CA ASN A 172 -6.60 3.01 -5.70
C ASN A 172 -7.23 1.84 -4.92
N ASP A 173 -8.29 1.21 -5.44
CA ASP A 173 -8.89 0.04 -4.81
C ASP A 173 -7.98 -1.21 -4.81
N THR A 174 -6.86 -1.17 -5.55
CA THR A 174 -5.85 -2.23 -5.61
C THR A 174 -4.65 -1.97 -4.70
N SER A 175 -4.68 -0.91 -3.89
CA SER A 175 -3.60 -0.62 -2.95
C SER A 175 -3.44 -1.75 -1.94
N LEU A 176 -2.19 -2.16 -1.68
CA LEU A 176 -1.88 -3.03 -0.55
C LEU A 176 -2.16 -2.29 0.76
N VAL A 177 -2.86 -2.96 1.65
CA VAL A 177 -2.90 -2.61 3.07
C VAL A 177 -1.86 -3.47 3.78
N VAL A 178 -1.02 -2.89 4.62
CA VAL A 178 0.03 -3.63 5.32
C VAL A 178 -0.09 -3.43 6.82
N PHE A 179 -0.37 -4.51 7.55
CA PHE A 179 -0.15 -4.53 8.99
C PHE A 179 1.34 -4.79 9.26
N SER A 180 1.91 -4.06 10.20
CA SER A 180 3.28 -4.20 10.66
C SER A 180 3.29 -4.23 12.19
N GLY A 181 3.73 -5.33 12.78
CA GLY A 181 3.73 -5.44 14.23
C GLY A 181 3.97 -6.84 14.76
N MET A 182 3.73 -6.99 16.03
CA MET A 182 3.84 -8.28 16.72
C MET A 182 2.59 -9.13 16.48
N HIS A 183 2.79 -10.42 16.19
CA HIS A 183 1.70 -11.38 15.96
C HIS A 183 0.97 -11.79 17.23
N LEU A 184 1.51 -11.48 18.40
CA LEU A 184 0.97 -11.88 19.70
C LEU A 184 -0.14 -10.95 20.18
N ASN A 185 -1.10 -11.51 20.91
CA ASN A 185 -2.19 -10.81 21.62
C ASN A 185 -1.63 -9.96 22.79
N PHE A 186 -0.75 -9.06 22.50
CA PHE A 186 -0.25 -8.13 23.50
C PHE A 186 -1.28 -7.02 23.69
N ILE A 187 -1.87 -6.93 24.86
CA ILE A 187 -2.69 -5.77 25.24
C ILE A 187 -1.71 -4.63 25.47
N PRO A 188 -1.74 -3.56 24.67
CA PRO A 188 -0.83 -2.45 24.87
C PRO A 188 -1.16 -1.75 26.20
N TYR A 189 -0.19 -1.69 27.09
CA TYR A 189 -0.28 -0.81 28.25
C TYR A 189 0.22 0.57 27.84
N ILE A 190 -0.56 1.60 28.09
CA ILE A 190 -0.14 2.99 27.88
C ILE A 190 0.36 3.49 29.23
N PHE A 191 1.63 3.81 29.32
CA PHE A 191 2.21 4.51 30.47
C PHE A 191 2.40 5.99 30.11
N PHE A 192 1.85 6.87 30.94
CA PHE A 192 2.13 8.28 30.84
C PHE A 192 3.21 8.64 31.86
N SER A 193 4.34 9.15 31.40
CA SER A 193 5.31 9.81 32.27
C SER A 193 5.25 11.31 32.06
N TYR A 194 5.01 12.05 33.15
CA TYR A 194 5.06 13.50 33.14
C TYR A 194 6.37 13.97 33.74
N GLN A 195 7.17 14.63 32.93
CA GLN A 195 8.25 15.48 33.41
C GLN A 195 7.93 16.93 33.03
N PRO A 196 8.23 17.93 33.88
CA PRO A 196 7.99 19.33 33.57
C PRO A 196 8.62 19.71 32.23
N GLY A 197 7.78 20.05 31.24
CA GLY A 197 8.21 20.45 29.90
C GLY A 197 8.42 19.32 28.89
N ARG A 198 8.17 18.04 29.25
CA ARG A 198 8.29 16.91 28.35
C ARG A 198 7.19 15.89 28.62
N TYR A 199 6.34 15.65 27.61
CA TYR A 199 5.38 14.55 27.63
C TYR A 199 6.02 13.35 26.95
N GLU A 200 6.22 12.26 27.68
CA GLU A 200 6.64 10.99 27.14
C GLU A 200 5.48 10.00 27.26
N MET A 201 5.01 9.51 26.13
CA MET A 201 4.00 8.47 26.07
C MET A 201 4.69 7.15 25.77
N TYR A 202 4.70 6.26 26.73
CA TYR A 202 5.22 4.90 26.57
C TYR A 202 4.06 4.00 26.12
N LYS A 203 4.16 3.46 24.95
CA LYS A 203 3.22 2.45 24.42
C LYS A 203 3.90 1.11 24.43
N THR A 204 3.24 0.10 24.99
CA THR A 204 3.64 -1.29 24.80
C THR A 204 2.94 -1.82 23.57
N GLY A 205 3.66 -2.05 22.51
CA GLY A 205 3.15 -2.49 21.22
C GLY A 205 3.17 -1.35 20.21
N LEU A 206 3.98 -1.53 19.16
CA LEU A 206 4.14 -0.54 18.07
C LEU A 206 3.46 -1.05 16.80
N ASN A 207 2.28 -1.68 16.94
CA ASN A 207 1.58 -2.21 15.78
C ASN A 207 1.04 -1.06 14.93
N CYS A 208 1.40 -1.11 13.66
CA CYS A 208 1.06 -0.10 12.68
C CYS A 208 0.19 -0.71 11.57
N ILE A 209 -0.65 0.12 10.96
CA ILE A 209 -1.32 -0.23 9.72
C ILE A 209 -1.11 0.86 8.67
N TYR A 210 -0.77 0.44 7.46
CA TYR A 210 -0.58 1.28 6.30
C TYR A 210 -1.67 0.96 5.30
N TYR A 211 -2.54 1.92 5.03
CA TYR A 211 -3.69 1.74 4.15
C TYR A 211 -3.39 2.05 2.67
N GLY A 212 -2.27 2.74 2.38
CA GLY A 212 -2.06 3.28 1.03
C GLY A 212 -3.23 4.18 0.63
N ASP A 213 -3.76 3.98 -0.57
CA ASP A 213 -4.90 4.77 -1.09
C ASP A 213 -6.22 3.99 -1.10
N VAL A 214 -6.28 2.88 -0.38
CA VAL A 214 -7.49 2.05 -0.35
C VAL A 214 -8.73 2.86 0.08
N ASN A 215 -9.86 2.56 -0.54
CA ASN A 215 -11.12 3.20 -0.19
C ASN A 215 -11.79 2.45 0.96
N THR A 216 -11.56 2.88 2.20
CA THR A 216 -12.15 2.27 3.39
C THR A 216 -13.62 2.65 3.59
N ASP A 217 -14.17 3.62 2.85
CA ASP A 217 -15.59 3.96 2.88
C ASP A 217 -16.47 2.91 2.18
N LYS A 218 -15.87 2.04 1.34
CA LYS A 218 -16.58 0.91 0.73
C LYS A 218 -16.80 -0.21 1.75
N ASP A 219 -18.06 -0.51 2.07
CA ASP A 219 -18.44 -1.54 3.04
C ASP A 219 -17.80 -2.90 2.77
N ILE A 220 -17.72 -3.33 1.52
CA ILE A 220 -17.14 -4.62 1.15
C ILE A 220 -15.67 -4.68 1.54
N LEU A 221 -14.88 -3.65 1.20
CA LEU A 221 -13.45 -3.59 1.54
C LEU A 221 -13.24 -3.50 3.05
N TYR A 222 -13.97 -2.59 3.69
CA TYR A 222 -13.91 -2.43 5.13
C TYR A 222 -14.22 -3.73 5.90
N ASN A 223 -15.34 -4.38 5.58
CA ASN A 223 -15.76 -5.59 6.28
C ASN A 223 -14.78 -6.75 6.07
N ARG A 224 -14.23 -6.92 4.87
CA ARG A 224 -13.20 -7.93 4.59
C ARG A 224 -11.93 -7.66 5.39
N LEU A 225 -11.45 -6.42 5.39
CA LEU A 225 -10.27 -6.04 6.15
C LEU A 225 -10.46 -6.27 7.64
N MET A 226 -11.59 -5.83 8.21
CA MET A 226 -11.89 -6.03 9.63
C MET A 226 -11.99 -7.53 9.98
N LYS A 227 -12.59 -8.33 9.11
CA LYS A 227 -12.64 -9.80 9.27
C LYS A 227 -11.23 -10.41 9.31
N ARG A 228 -10.29 -9.93 8.50
CA ARG A 228 -8.91 -10.43 8.47
C ARG A 228 -8.07 -9.93 9.63
N LEU A 229 -8.21 -8.69 10.01
CA LEU A 229 -7.50 -8.11 11.14
C LEU A 229 -7.96 -8.66 12.49
N GLN A 230 -9.28 -8.93 12.63
CA GLN A 230 -9.87 -9.52 13.87
C GLN A 230 -9.23 -8.94 15.16
N ASN A 231 -8.56 -9.80 15.93
CA ASN A 231 -7.93 -9.43 17.18
C ASN A 231 -6.74 -8.47 17.01
N LEU A 232 -6.09 -8.47 15.84
CA LEU A 232 -4.98 -7.54 15.58
C LEU A 232 -5.45 -6.10 15.51
N TYR A 233 -6.70 -5.85 15.09
CA TYR A 233 -7.21 -4.49 14.95
C TYR A 233 -7.12 -3.69 16.25
N ALA A 234 -7.50 -4.28 17.38
CA ALA A 234 -7.45 -3.63 18.69
C ALA A 234 -6.02 -3.30 19.16
N THR A 235 -5.01 -3.95 18.57
CA THR A 235 -3.59 -3.75 18.93
C THR A 235 -2.91 -2.65 18.12
N ILE A 236 -3.59 -2.12 17.09
CA ILE A 236 -3.03 -1.09 16.21
C ILE A 236 -2.96 0.23 16.94
N GLN A 237 -1.76 0.78 17.05
CA GLN A 237 -1.47 2.05 17.72
C GLN A 237 -1.17 3.18 16.73
N THR A 238 -0.64 2.85 15.56
CA THR A 238 -0.30 3.83 14.54
C THR A 238 -1.01 3.49 13.24
N ILE A 239 -1.73 4.47 12.71
CA ILE A 239 -2.63 4.30 11.56
C ILE A 239 -2.24 5.32 10.50
N GLN A 240 -1.73 4.87 9.35
CA GLN A 240 -1.60 5.73 8.19
C GLN A 240 -2.99 5.91 7.58
N ILE A 241 -3.46 7.15 7.56
CA ILE A 241 -4.78 7.50 7.02
C ILE A 241 -4.79 7.35 5.50
N PRO A 242 -5.79 6.65 4.93
CA PRO A 242 -5.81 6.35 3.51
C PRO A 242 -5.89 7.61 2.65
N HIS A 243 -5.25 7.54 1.48
CA HIS A 243 -5.34 8.54 0.41
C HIS A 243 -5.17 9.99 0.90
N HIS A 244 -4.08 10.23 1.64
CA HIS A 244 -3.71 11.57 2.15
C HIS A 244 -4.79 12.25 3.01
N GLY A 245 -5.76 11.50 3.54
CA GLY A 245 -6.91 12.04 4.26
C GLY A 245 -8.04 12.55 3.36
N SER A 246 -8.22 11.93 2.19
CA SER A 246 -9.39 12.16 1.33
C SER A 246 -10.67 11.67 2.00
N LYS A 247 -11.69 12.52 2.13
CA LYS A 247 -12.99 12.13 2.70
C LYS A 247 -13.69 11.02 1.93
N HIS A 248 -13.42 10.88 0.63
CA HIS A 248 -14.03 9.85 -0.22
C HIS A 248 -13.41 8.47 -0.03
N ASN A 249 -12.28 8.38 0.68
CA ASN A 249 -11.56 7.14 0.94
C ASN A 249 -11.52 6.79 2.43
N PHE A 250 -12.01 7.67 3.28
CA PHE A 250 -11.86 7.60 4.72
C PHE A 250 -13.16 7.21 5.42
N ARG A 251 -13.03 6.34 6.42
CA ARG A 251 -14.08 5.96 7.36
C ARG A 251 -13.53 6.07 8.78
N SER A 252 -14.20 6.79 9.66
CA SER A 252 -13.72 7.03 11.03
C SER A 252 -13.57 5.75 11.86
N THR A 253 -14.33 4.71 11.55
CA THR A 253 -14.27 3.41 12.25
C THR A 253 -12.96 2.64 12.02
N ILE A 254 -12.06 3.09 11.14
CA ILE A 254 -10.69 2.55 11.05
C ILE A 254 -9.76 3.07 12.13
N ILE A 255 -10.21 3.99 12.96
CA ILE A 255 -9.39 4.63 13.98
C ILE A 255 -9.67 4.03 15.35
N ASN A 256 -8.62 3.66 16.06
CA ASN A 256 -8.69 3.28 17.46
C ASN A 256 -8.53 4.49 18.36
N PRO A 257 -9.36 4.67 19.39
CA PRO A 257 -9.13 5.70 20.41
C PRO A 257 -7.73 5.59 21.01
N GLY A 258 -7.07 6.73 21.20
CA GLY A 258 -5.71 6.78 21.73
C GLY A 258 -4.60 6.37 20.75
N SER A 259 -4.94 6.05 19.49
CA SER A 259 -3.95 5.78 18.43
C SER A 259 -3.29 7.07 17.94
N ILE A 260 -2.25 6.93 17.11
CA ILE A 260 -1.69 8.02 16.32
C ILE A 260 -2.17 7.84 14.88
N SER A 261 -2.89 8.84 14.37
CA SER A 261 -3.32 8.91 12.98
C SER A 261 -2.32 9.73 12.18
N ILE A 262 -1.64 9.10 11.22
CA ILE A 262 -0.64 9.74 10.37
C ILE A 262 -1.28 10.10 9.05
N VAL A 263 -1.21 11.37 8.66
CA VAL A 263 -1.63 11.86 7.35
C VAL A 263 -0.39 12.34 6.59
N CYS A 264 -0.07 11.70 5.48
CA CYS A 264 1.03 12.09 4.60
C CYS A 264 0.51 13.08 3.55
N THR A 265 1.09 14.26 3.46
CA THR A 265 0.68 15.30 2.52
C THR A 265 1.89 16.02 1.93
N ASP A 266 1.73 16.56 0.72
CA ASP A 266 2.72 17.46 0.13
C ASP A 266 2.40 18.91 0.54
N SER A 267 3.36 19.60 1.16
CA SER A 267 3.21 21.00 1.57
C SER A 267 3.05 21.96 0.37
N ASN A 268 3.47 21.55 -0.82
CA ASN A 268 3.47 22.34 -2.05
C ASN A 268 2.26 22.11 -2.96
N HIS A 269 1.42 21.11 -2.67
CA HIS A 269 0.27 20.78 -3.52
C HIS A 269 -0.89 21.76 -3.34
N LYS A 270 -0.84 22.86 -4.08
CA LYS A 270 -1.87 23.92 -4.06
C LYS A 270 -3.25 23.50 -4.61
N LYS A 271 -3.39 22.32 -5.17
CA LYS A 271 -4.62 21.86 -5.87
C LYS A 271 -5.43 20.80 -5.15
N GLN A 272 -4.88 20.14 -4.14
CA GLN A 272 -5.59 19.11 -3.39
C GLN A 272 -5.69 19.54 -1.93
N TYR A 273 -6.91 19.78 -1.47
CA TYR A 273 -7.21 20.13 -0.07
C TYR A 273 -7.19 18.84 0.78
N HIS A 274 -6.02 18.22 0.91
CA HIS A 274 -5.82 17.08 1.79
C HIS A 274 -4.89 17.46 2.95
N PRO A 275 -5.19 16.99 4.16
CA PRO A 275 -6.39 16.24 4.55
C PRO A 275 -7.68 17.08 4.48
N ASP A 276 -8.81 16.44 4.15
CA ASP A 276 -10.12 17.10 4.22
C ASP A 276 -10.41 17.51 5.68
N PRO A 277 -10.91 18.72 5.93
CA PRO A 277 -11.20 19.18 7.29
C PRO A 277 -12.15 18.25 8.08
N THR A 278 -13.09 17.58 7.40
CA THR A 278 -13.99 16.62 8.05
C THR A 278 -13.24 15.38 8.56
N VAL A 279 -12.23 14.93 7.82
CA VAL A 279 -11.36 13.83 8.25
C VAL A 279 -10.56 14.20 9.50
N ILE A 280 -10.04 15.44 9.56
CA ILE A 280 -9.34 15.93 10.74
C ILE A 280 -10.28 15.95 11.97
N VAL A 281 -11.49 16.45 11.80
CA VAL A 281 -12.50 16.50 12.86
C VAL A 281 -12.85 15.09 13.35
N ASP A 282 -13.04 14.15 12.43
CA ASP A 282 -13.35 12.76 12.77
C ASP A 282 -12.20 12.09 13.53
N ILE A 283 -10.94 12.30 13.11
CA ILE A 283 -9.76 11.79 13.82
C ILE A 283 -9.73 12.29 15.26
N VAL A 284 -9.91 13.58 15.47
CA VAL A 284 -9.88 14.20 16.80
C VAL A 284 -11.06 13.73 17.65
N ASN A 285 -12.26 13.64 17.08
CA ASN A 285 -13.46 13.17 17.78
C ASN A 285 -13.38 11.73 18.23
N THR A 286 -12.62 10.87 17.51
CA THR A 286 -12.38 9.49 17.96
C THR A 286 -11.35 9.39 19.08
N GLY A 287 -10.74 10.50 19.48
CA GLY A 287 -9.70 10.53 20.52
C GLY A 287 -8.33 10.04 20.03
N SER A 288 -8.08 10.06 18.72
CA SER A 288 -6.77 9.76 18.11
C SER A 288 -5.92 11.03 18.04
N PHE A 289 -4.60 10.86 18.12
CA PHE A 289 -3.64 11.95 17.95
C PHE A 289 -3.30 12.12 16.46
N LEU A 290 -3.65 13.26 15.89
CA LEU A 290 -3.30 13.57 14.50
C LEU A 290 -1.83 13.99 14.39
N HIS A 291 -1.08 13.33 13.50
CA HIS A 291 0.26 13.73 13.10
C HIS A 291 0.34 13.86 11.58
N GLN A 292 0.65 15.06 11.10
CA GLN A 292 0.81 15.32 9.67
C GLN A 292 2.28 15.23 9.27
N VAL A 293 2.60 14.33 8.36
CA VAL A 293 3.92 14.16 7.76
C VAL A 293 3.94 14.86 6.40
N THR A 294 4.94 15.68 6.17
CA THR A 294 5.15 16.43 4.93
C THR A 294 6.58 16.21 4.41
N ASP A 295 6.93 16.85 3.30
CA ASP A 295 8.30 16.98 2.79
C ASP A 295 9.24 17.74 3.76
N ASN A 296 8.71 18.42 4.78
CA ASN A 296 9.51 19.06 5.83
C ASN A 296 10.08 18.01 6.79
N VAL A 297 11.40 18.00 6.94
CA VAL A 297 12.11 17.08 7.84
C VAL A 297 11.67 17.17 9.32
N ASN A 298 11.14 18.31 9.74
CA ASN A 298 10.64 18.50 11.11
C ASN A 298 9.26 17.86 11.35
N SER A 299 8.59 17.37 10.31
CA SER A 299 7.33 16.64 10.43
C SER A 299 7.53 15.13 10.60
N THR A 300 8.76 14.64 10.72
CA THR A 300 9.07 13.22 10.90
C THR A 300 8.53 12.71 12.23
N LEU A 301 7.80 11.59 12.18
CA LEU A 301 7.45 10.81 13.37
C LEU A 301 8.47 9.67 13.53
N THR A 302 8.97 9.51 14.74
CA THR A 302 9.82 8.38 15.11
C THR A 302 9.23 7.68 16.33
N GLU A 303 9.00 6.38 16.21
CA GLU A 303 8.49 5.54 17.30
C GLU A 303 9.62 4.60 17.75
N HIS A 304 9.83 4.52 19.04
CA HIS A 304 10.81 3.61 19.65
C HIS A 304 10.08 2.60 20.52
N GLY A 305 10.33 1.31 20.28
CA GLY A 305 9.85 0.22 21.12
C GLY A 305 11.01 -0.30 21.98
N HIS A 306 10.73 -0.57 23.24
CA HIS A 306 11.60 -1.34 24.11
C HIS A 306 10.98 -2.73 24.27
N TYR A 307 11.77 -3.77 23.97
CA TYR A 307 11.38 -5.18 24.08
C TYR A 307 12.05 -5.80 25.31
#